data_a8bd10a2946a346fbecd2934fe8cef0f
#
_entry.id   a8bd10a2946a346fbecd2934fe8cef0f
#
_cell.length_a   1.000
_cell.length_b   1.000
_cell.length_c   1.000
_cell.angle_alpha   90.00
_cell.angle_beta   90.00
_cell.angle_gamma   90.00
#
_symmetry.space_group_name_H-M   'P 1'
#
loop_
_entity.id
_entity.type
_entity.pdbx_description
1 polymer ?
#
loop_
_entity_poly.entity_id
_entity_poly.type
_entity_poly.pdbx_seq_one_letter_code
_entity_poly.pdbx_strand_id
1 'polypeptide(L)'
;FVKDLSRLGRNYIEVGRLTEEFFPEHNIRLVSVSDNLDTQEGENELTPIKNLFNEWYARDISKKQRVSNRIKGSAGVPLSYPPYGYVKDPDNPQRWIIDEEAACVVRRIYDMSLEGLGTFQIALALSEEKILTPVEYARKKGIRKPGGSSGKSTNDPYRWGQSTIG
;
A
#
# COMPACT_ATOMS: atom_id res chain seq x y z
N PHE A 1 15.21 36.29 12.87
CA PHE A 1 15.94 36.26 11.59
C PHE A 1 16.88 35.07 11.58
N VAL A 2 16.82 34.26 10.52
CA VAL A 2 17.77 33.17 10.25
C VAL A 2 18.37 33.34 8.86
N LYS A 3 19.57 32.79 8.64
CA LYS A 3 20.19 32.82 7.32
C LYS A 3 19.41 31.93 6.34
N ASP A 4 19.13 30.70 6.78
CA ASP A 4 18.36 29.68 6.06
C ASP A 4 17.63 28.79 7.07
N LEU A 5 16.60 28.06 6.63
CA LEU A 5 15.78 27.21 7.48
C LEU A 5 16.57 26.06 8.14
N SER A 6 17.70 25.66 7.58
CA SER A 6 18.55 24.61 8.15
C SER A 6 19.13 25.02 9.52
N ARG A 7 19.12 26.32 9.83
CA ARG A 7 19.58 26.88 11.12
C ARG A 7 18.56 26.73 12.24
N LEU A 8 17.28 26.51 11.93
CA LEU A 8 16.25 26.27 12.92
C LEU A 8 16.36 24.88 13.57
N GLY A 9 16.92 23.90 12.85
CA GLY A 9 17.12 22.57 13.38
C GLY A 9 17.54 21.57 12.31
N ARG A 10 18.12 20.45 12.75
CA ARG A 10 18.46 19.33 11.88
C ARG A 10 17.30 18.37 11.64
N ASN A 11 16.28 18.48 12.51
CA ASN A 11 15.07 17.65 12.44
C ASN A 11 13.94 18.46 11.80
N TYR A 12 13.58 18.11 10.57
CA TYR A 12 12.53 18.81 9.81
C TYR A 12 11.16 18.74 10.48
N ILE A 13 10.88 17.71 11.31
CA ILE A 13 9.63 17.60 12.07
C ILE A 13 9.56 18.69 13.15
N GLU A 14 10.65 18.92 13.85
CA GLU A 14 10.74 19.99 14.85
C GLU A 14 10.68 21.37 14.20
N VAL A 15 11.36 21.54 13.07
CA VAL A 15 11.30 22.80 12.30
C VAL A 15 9.88 23.04 11.79
N GLY A 16 9.20 22.03 11.25
CA GLY A 16 7.80 22.11 10.84
C GLY A 16 6.88 22.53 12.00
N ARG A 17 7.00 21.87 13.16
CA ARG A 17 6.24 22.20 14.34
C ARG A 17 6.51 23.65 14.85
N LEU A 18 7.76 24.07 14.83
CA LEU A 18 8.11 25.45 15.19
C LEU A 18 7.47 26.46 14.23
N THR A 19 7.49 26.20 12.93
CA THR A 19 6.99 27.15 11.92
C THR A 19 5.48 27.12 11.76
N GLU A 20 4.82 25.98 11.96
CA GLU A 20 3.38 25.82 11.74
C GLU A 20 2.54 25.98 13.01
N GLU A 21 3.08 25.62 14.19
CA GLU A 21 2.37 25.67 15.47
C GLU A 21 2.96 26.78 16.35
N PHE A 22 4.20 26.64 16.78
CA PHE A 22 4.78 27.46 17.85
C PHE A 22 4.92 28.93 17.48
N PHE A 23 5.45 29.27 16.31
CA PHE A 23 5.66 30.67 15.93
C PHE A 23 4.33 31.42 15.69
N PRO A 24 3.31 30.84 15.03
CA PRO A 24 2.00 31.48 14.92
C PRO A 24 1.30 31.65 16.26
N GLU A 25 1.31 30.63 17.14
CA GLU A 25 0.68 30.71 18.46
C GLU A 25 1.29 31.81 19.35
N HIS A 26 2.59 32.06 19.21
CA HIS A 26 3.31 33.08 19.98
C HIS A 26 3.50 34.40 19.22
N ASN A 27 2.85 34.58 18.06
CA ASN A 27 3.01 35.76 17.22
C ASN A 27 4.49 36.06 16.85
N ILE A 28 5.30 35.02 16.64
CA ILE A 28 6.71 35.17 16.30
C ILE A 28 6.86 35.23 14.78
N ARG A 29 7.36 36.38 14.27
CA ARG A 29 7.72 36.52 12.86
C ARG A 29 9.02 35.81 12.57
N LEU A 30 9.03 34.93 11.58
CA LEU A 30 10.22 34.26 11.07
C LEU A 30 10.61 34.88 9.72
N VAL A 31 11.87 35.27 9.60
CA VAL A 31 12.46 35.75 8.36
C VAL A 31 13.68 34.91 8.04
N SER A 32 13.67 34.22 6.89
CA SER A 32 14.82 33.46 6.34
C SER A 32 15.35 34.19 5.10
N VAL A 33 16.58 34.70 5.20
CA VAL A 33 17.15 35.57 4.18
C VAL A 33 17.50 34.83 2.90
N SER A 34 18.13 33.65 3.02
CA SER A 34 18.54 32.88 1.86
C SER A 34 17.38 32.17 1.16
N ASP A 35 16.31 31.87 1.90
CA ASP A 35 15.12 31.21 1.38
C ASP A 35 14.05 32.19 0.92
N ASN A 36 14.32 33.51 1.07
CA ASN A 36 13.41 34.61 0.77
C ASN A 36 12.02 34.42 1.40
N LEU A 37 12.00 34.07 2.69
CA LEU A 37 10.80 33.77 3.44
C LEU A 37 10.54 34.81 4.52
N ASP A 38 9.31 35.30 4.58
CA ASP A 38 8.82 36.16 5.63
C ASP A 38 7.39 35.75 6.03
N THR A 39 7.22 35.32 7.28
CA THR A 39 5.90 34.84 7.76
C THR A 39 4.88 35.97 7.94
N GLN A 40 5.27 37.24 7.79
CA GLN A 40 4.37 38.39 7.91
C GLN A 40 3.71 38.76 6.56
N GLU A 41 4.28 38.34 5.42
CA GLU A 41 3.78 38.74 4.09
C GLU A 41 2.63 37.87 3.56
N GLY A 42 2.13 36.89 4.34
CA GLY A 42 0.89 36.17 4.07
C GLY A 42 1.04 34.65 3.90
N GLU A 43 -0.09 33.93 4.01
CA GLU A 43 -0.15 32.45 3.95
C GLU A 43 0.42 31.84 2.65
N ASN A 44 0.45 32.60 1.56
CA ASN A 44 0.93 32.11 0.26
C ASN A 44 2.44 31.89 0.21
N GLU A 45 3.23 32.59 1.02
CA GLU A 45 4.69 32.43 1.04
C GLU A 45 5.17 31.21 1.82
N LEU A 46 4.35 30.70 2.76
CA LEU A 46 4.63 29.47 3.48
C LEU A 46 4.33 28.19 2.68
N THR A 47 3.59 28.31 1.57
CA THR A 47 3.19 27.15 0.76
C THR A 47 4.38 26.38 0.19
N PRO A 48 5.46 26.98 -0.34
CA PRO A 48 6.62 26.25 -0.82
C PRO A 48 7.32 25.45 0.28
N ILE A 49 7.32 25.99 1.51
CA ILE A 49 7.93 25.35 2.67
C ILE A 49 7.09 24.15 3.12
N LYS A 50 5.77 24.31 3.24
CA LYS A 50 4.85 23.22 3.53
C LYS A 50 5.01 22.08 2.52
N ASN A 51 5.13 22.42 1.24
CA ASN A 51 5.35 21.44 0.19
C ASN A 51 6.69 20.72 0.34
N LEU A 52 7.76 21.42 0.68
CA LEU A 52 9.08 20.85 0.91
C LEU A 52 9.06 19.89 2.14
N PHE A 53 8.40 20.29 3.24
CA PHE A 53 8.25 19.44 4.41
C PHE A 53 7.42 18.19 4.09
N ASN A 54 6.33 18.33 3.36
CA ASN A 54 5.50 17.20 2.95
C ASN A 54 6.29 16.21 2.07
N GLU A 55 7.12 16.72 1.17
CA GLU A 55 7.99 15.88 0.33
C GLU A 55 9.05 15.14 1.16
N TRP A 56 9.70 15.81 2.10
CA TRP A 56 10.68 15.19 2.98
C TRP A 56 10.04 14.16 3.89
N TYR A 57 8.87 14.45 4.45
CA TYR A 57 8.11 13.51 5.25
C TYR A 57 7.72 12.26 4.46
N ALA A 58 7.22 12.44 3.24
CA ALA A 58 6.91 11.32 2.35
C ALA A 58 8.14 10.46 2.01
N ARG A 59 9.29 11.10 1.77
CA ARG A 59 10.57 10.41 1.53
C ARG A 59 11.04 9.63 2.76
N ASP A 60 10.91 10.20 3.96
CA ASP A 60 11.33 9.55 5.21
C ASP A 60 10.45 8.34 5.51
N ILE A 61 9.12 8.49 5.41
CA ILE A 61 8.17 7.37 5.53
C ILE A 61 8.52 6.27 4.53
N SER A 62 8.77 6.62 3.27
CA SER A 62 9.12 5.65 2.23
C SER A 62 10.41 4.89 2.57
N LYS A 63 11.44 5.58 3.06
CA LYS A 63 12.68 4.93 3.51
C LYS A 63 12.45 3.97 4.68
N LYS A 64 11.73 4.41 5.71
CA LYS A 64 11.41 3.60 6.90
C LYS A 64 10.58 2.37 6.50
N GLN A 65 9.60 2.54 5.62
CA GLN A 65 8.78 1.44 5.11
C GLN A 65 9.62 0.41 4.33
N ARG A 66 10.54 0.87 3.46
CA ARG A 66 11.43 -0.03 2.71
C ARG A 66 12.33 -0.83 3.64
N VAL A 67 12.90 -0.19 4.66
CA VAL A 67 13.74 -0.86 5.66
C VAL A 67 12.93 -1.89 6.43
N SER A 68 11.74 -1.52 6.92
CA SER A 68 10.83 -2.43 7.62
C SER A 68 10.44 -3.63 6.75
N ASN A 69 10.06 -3.37 5.49
CA ASN A 69 9.70 -4.43 4.54
C ASN A 69 10.89 -5.35 4.24
N ARG A 70 12.09 -4.79 4.10
CA ARG A 70 13.31 -5.58 3.88
C ARG A 70 13.60 -6.50 5.07
N ILE A 71 13.53 -5.98 6.30
CA ILE A 71 13.76 -6.77 7.53
C ILE A 71 12.72 -7.90 7.62
N LYS A 72 11.44 -7.59 7.45
CA LYS A 72 10.36 -8.60 7.47
C LYS A 72 10.55 -9.65 6.37
N GLY A 73 10.83 -9.21 5.14
CA GLY A 73 11.04 -10.11 4.01
C GLY A 73 12.26 -11.02 4.22
N SER A 74 13.38 -10.50 4.75
CA SER A 74 14.56 -11.31 5.08
C SER A 74 14.31 -12.30 6.20
N ALA A 75 13.37 -12.01 7.10
CA ALA A 75 12.92 -12.92 8.15
C ALA A 75 11.86 -13.93 7.66
N GLY A 76 11.53 -13.93 6.35
CA GLY A 76 10.49 -14.81 5.79
C GLY A 76 9.05 -14.42 6.19
N VAL A 77 8.85 -13.22 6.76
CA VAL A 77 7.52 -12.75 7.15
C VAL A 77 6.81 -12.16 5.93
N PRO A 78 5.62 -12.67 5.57
CA PRO A 78 4.86 -12.14 4.45
C PRO A 78 4.49 -10.68 4.61
N LEU A 79 4.68 -9.89 3.55
CA LEU A 79 4.41 -8.45 3.54
C LEU A 79 2.99 -8.11 3.08
N SER A 80 2.28 -9.07 2.53
CA SER A 80 0.94 -8.90 1.97
C SER A 80 -0.04 -9.91 2.53
N TYR A 81 -1.26 -9.83 2.05
CA TYR A 81 -2.27 -10.86 2.31
C TYR A 81 -1.99 -12.12 1.47
N PRO A 82 -2.37 -13.33 1.95
CA PRO A 82 -2.18 -14.55 1.17
C PRO A 82 -2.84 -14.43 -0.21
N PRO A 83 -2.14 -14.81 -1.29
CA PRO A 83 -2.76 -14.95 -2.60
C PRO A 83 -3.75 -16.13 -2.62
N TYR A 84 -4.55 -16.24 -3.69
CA TYR A 84 -5.42 -17.38 -3.89
C TYR A 84 -4.60 -18.68 -3.93
N GLY A 85 -5.04 -19.71 -3.22
CA GLY A 85 -4.29 -20.96 -3.00
C GLY A 85 -3.57 -21.02 -1.66
N TYR A 86 -3.54 -19.93 -0.89
CA TYR A 86 -2.95 -19.87 0.44
C TYR A 86 -3.88 -19.20 1.44
N VAL A 87 -3.76 -19.60 2.70
CA VAL A 87 -4.44 -18.95 3.83
C VAL A 87 -3.43 -18.67 4.95
N LYS A 88 -3.78 -17.78 5.86
CA LYS A 88 -2.98 -17.56 7.06
C LYS A 88 -3.06 -18.79 7.96
N ASP A 89 -1.91 -19.17 8.51
CA ASP A 89 -1.83 -20.20 9.53
C ASP A 89 -2.59 -19.73 10.79
N PRO A 90 -3.56 -20.50 11.31
CA PRO A 90 -4.28 -20.16 12.53
C PRO A 90 -3.39 -19.99 13.75
N ASP A 91 -2.32 -20.80 13.85
CA ASP A 91 -1.39 -20.77 14.98
C ASP A 91 -0.34 -19.70 14.85
N ASN A 92 0.01 -19.31 13.60
CA ASN A 92 0.98 -18.25 13.32
C ASN A 92 0.53 -17.38 12.16
N PRO A 93 -0.17 -16.25 12.39
CA PRO A 93 -0.66 -15.36 11.34
C PRO A 93 0.43 -14.73 10.44
N GLN A 94 1.70 -14.85 10.84
CA GLN A 94 2.84 -14.41 10.04
C GLN A 94 3.33 -15.48 9.04
N ARG A 95 2.66 -16.61 8.97
CA ARG A 95 2.95 -17.70 8.04
C ARG A 95 1.74 -17.98 7.15
N TRP A 96 2.00 -18.42 5.94
CA TRP A 96 0.97 -18.92 5.03
C TRP A 96 1.05 -20.42 4.91
N ILE A 97 -0.09 -21.04 4.88
CA ILE A 97 -0.26 -22.47 4.62
C ILE A 97 -1.07 -22.67 3.33
N ILE A 98 -0.89 -23.79 2.69
CA ILE A 98 -1.61 -24.13 1.45
C ILE A 98 -3.08 -24.40 1.79
N ASP A 99 -3.98 -23.78 1.05
CA ASP A 99 -5.40 -24.10 1.01
C ASP A 99 -5.60 -25.08 -0.15
N GLU A 100 -5.64 -26.38 0.14
CA GLU A 100 -5.63 -27.43 -0.89
C GLU A 100 -6.79 -27.31 -1.87
N GLU A 101 -7.97 -26.85 -1.45
CA GLU A 101 -9.12 -26.65 -2.32
C GLU A 101 -8.82 -25.55 -3.37
N ALA A 102 -8.31 -24.42 -2.94
CA ALA A 102 -7.93 -23.33 -3.84
C ALA A 102 -6.65 -23.62 -4.61
N ALA A 103 -5.68 -24.31 -4.00
CA ALA A 103 -4.42 -24.68 -4.62
C ALA A 103 -4.60 -25.65 -5.80
N CYS A 104 -5.59 -26.55 -5.73
CA CYS A 104 -5.94 -27.43 -6.85
C CYS A 104 -6.35 -26.61 -8.09
N VAL A 105 -7.15 -25.57 -7.92
CA VAL A 105 -7.55 -24.69 -9.02
C VAL A 105 -6.34 -23.94 -9.59
N VAL A 106 -5.44 -23.46 -8.71
CA VAL A 106 -4.22 -22.76 -9.15
C VAL A 106 -3.33 -23.70 -9.97
N ARG A 107 -3.06 -24.91 -9.49
CA ARG A 107 -2.26 -25.90 -10.23
C ARG A 107 -2.87 -26.17 -11.61
N ARG A 108 -4.18 -26.33 -11.69
CA ARG A 108 -4.88 -26.54 -12.95
C ARG A 108 -4.75 -25.36 -13.92
N ILE A 109 -4.79 -24.13 -13.42
CA ILE A 109 -4.53 -22.94 -14.27
C ILE A 109 -3.13 -23.02 -14.87
N TYR A 110 -2.13 -23.40 -14.08
CA TYR A 110 -0.77 -23.58 -14.58
C TYR A 110 -0.67 -24.72 -15.61
N ASP A 111 -1.33 -25.85 -15.38
CA ASP A 111 -1.34 -26.98 -16.31
C ASP A 111 -1.94 -26.57 -17.67
N MET A 112 -3.11 -25.93 -17.67
CA MET A 112 -3.71 -25.37 -18.88
C MET A 112 -2.82 -24.35 -19.60
N SER A 113 -2.09 -23.53 -18.83
CA SER A 113 -1.14 -22.57 -19.41
C SER A 113 0.06 -23.28 -20.06
N LEU A 114 0.56 -24.37 -19.46
CA LEU A 114 1.63 -25.19 -20.03
C LEU A 114 1.18 -25.95 -21.29
N GLU A 115 -0.10 -26.28 -21.40
CA GLU A 115 -0.72 -26.84 -22.60
C GLU A 115 -0.89 -25.80 -23.73
N GLY A 116 -0.60 -24.51 -23.45
CA GLY A 116 -0.63 -23.43 -24.42
C GLY A 116 -1.93 -22.66 -24.49
N LEU A 117 -2.87 -22.86 -23.55
CA LEU A 117 -4.09 -22.07 -23.49
C LEU A 117 -3.79 -20.63 -23.04
N GLY A 118 -4.41 -19.66 -23.71
CA GLY A 118 -4.35 -18.27 -23.33
C GLY A 118 -5.23 -17.95 -22.11
N THR A 119 -4.94 -16.84 -21.41
CA THR A 119 -5.66 -16.42 -20.20
C THR A 119 -7.17 -16.31 -20.39
N PHE A 120 -7.63 -15.94 -21.59
CA PHE A 120 -9.05 -15.88 -21.92
C PHE A 120 -9.69 -17.28 -22.00
N GLN A 121 -9.02 -18.23 -22.64
CA GLN A 121 -9.50 -19.61 -22.78
C GLN A 121 -9.57 -20.32 -21.42
N ILE A 122 -8.56 -20.10 -20.57
CA ILE A 122 -8.53 -20.61 -19.19
C ILE A 122 -9.69 -20.01 -18.38
N ALA A 123 -9.90 -18.70 -18.46
CA ALA A 123 -11.01 -18.04 -17.75
C ALA A 123 -12.38 -18.58 -18.20
N LEU A 124 -12.54 -18.85 -19.50
CA LEU A 124 -13.77 -19.43 -20.05
C LEU A 124 -13.99 -20.84 -19.51
N ALA A 125 -12.98 -21.70 -19.58
CA ALA A 125 -13.07 -23.08 -19.07
C ALA A 125 -13.45 -23.13 -17.59
N LEU A 126 -12.80 -22.32 -16.75
CA LEU A 126 -13.11 -22.26 -15.32
C LEU A 126 -14.54 -21.74 -15.05
N SER A 127 -15.03 -20.83 -15.88
CA SER A 127 -16.40 -20.30 -15.78
C SER A 127 -17.45 -21.35 -16.20
N GLU A 128 -17.22 -22.10 -17.27
CA GLU A 128 -18.09 -23.17 -17.76
C GLU A 128 -18.21 -24.32 -16.74
N GLU A 129 -17.11 -24.63 -16.07
CA GLU A 129 -17.05 -25.63 -15.00
C GLU A 129 -17.62 -25.14 -13.67
N LYS A 130 -18.09 -23.90 -13.61
CA LYS A 130 -18.67 -23.29 -12.41
C LYS A 130 -17.71 -23.35 -11.20
N ILE A 131 -16.44 -23.05 -11.44
CA ILE A 131 -15.47 -22.88 -10.38
C ILE A 131 -15.60 -21.47 -9.80
N LEU A 132 -15.72 -21.34 -8.47
CA LEU A 132 -15.83 -20.05 -7.81
C LEU A 132 -14.62 -19.17 -8.08
N THR A 133 -14.87 -17.91 -8.41
CA THR A 133 -13.80 -16.92 -8.51
C THR A 133 -13.08 -16.74 -7.18
N PRO A 134 -11.81 -16.30 -7.15
CA PRO A 134 -11.07 -16.09 -5.90
C PRO A 134 -11.77 -15.16 -4.90
N VAL A 135 -12.53 -14.19 -5.40
CA VAL A 135 -13.30 -13.24 -4.55
C VAL A 135 -14.48 -13.94 -3.90
N GLU A 136 -15.25 -14.70 -4.65
CA GLU A 136 -16.42 -15.42 -4.14
C GLU A 136 -16.02 -16.60 -3.24
N TYR A 137 -14.91 -17.27 -3.58
CA TYR A 137 -14.32 -18.30 -2.74
C TYR A 137 -13.91 -17.74 -1.37
N ALA A 138 -13.19 -16.60 -1.36
CA ALA A 138 -12.80 -15.95 -0.12
C ALA A 138 -14.01 -15.49 0.70
N ARG A 139 -15.09 -15.03 0.04
CA ARG A 139 -16.35 -14.65 0.69
C ARG A 139 -17.03 -15.86 1.32
N LYS A 140 -17.12 -16.97 0.61
CA LYS A 140 -17.71 -18.22 1.11
C LYS A 140 -16.96 -18.76 2.34
N LYS A 141 -15.63 -18.66 2.34
CA LYS A 141 -14.78 -19.08 3.47
C LYS A 141 -14.65 -18.04 4.59
N GLY A 142 -15.27 -16.87 4.46
CA GLY A 142 -15.14 -15.81 5.47
C GLY A 142 -13.74 -15.18 5.53
N ILE A 143 -12.91 -15.36 4.51
CA ILE A 143 -11.56 -14.80 4.41
C ILE A 143 -11.68 -13.32 4.07
N ARG A 144 -11.51 -12.43 5.06
CA ARG A 144 -11.58 -10.99 4.86
C ARG A 144 -10.20 -10.42 4.52
N LYS A 145 -10.08 -9.77 3.36
CA LYS A 145 -8.89 -8.98 3.01
C LYS A 145 -9.03 -7.57 3.60
N PRO A 146 -8.11 -7.10 4.47
CA PRO A 146 -8.15 -5.72 4.97
C PRO A 146 -7.95 -4.74 3.81
N GLY A 147 -8.76 -3.67 3.74
CA GLY A 147 -8.63 -2.64 2.70
C GLY A 147 -8.98 -3.09 1.28
N GLY A 148 -9.38 -4.32 1.11
CA GLY A 148 -9.96 -4.77 -0.13
C GLY A 148 -11.30 -4.05 -0.31
N SER A 149 -11.42 -3.22 -1.35
CA SER A 149 -12.71 -2.94 -1.96
C SER A 149 -13.44 -4.29 -1.97
N SER A 150 -14.57 -4.39 -1.25
CA SER A 150 -15.47 -5.53 -1.47
C SER A 150 -15.78 -5.44 -2.95
N GLY A 151 -15.07 -6.26 -3.75
CA GLY A 151 -15.31 -6.30 -5.18
C GLY A 151 -16.81 -6.39 -5.31
N LYS A 152 -17.41 -5.48 -6.08
CA LYS A 152 -18.85 -5.54 -6.34
C LYS A 152 -19.12 -6.99 -6.69
N SER A 153 -20.02 -7.64 -5.94
CA SER A 153 -20.48 -8.97 -6.28
C SER A 153 -20.82 -8.93 -7.76
N THR A 154 -20.08 -9.64 -8.56
CA THR A 154 -20.50 -9.86 -9.94
C THR A 154 -21.80 -10.65 -9.85
N ASN A 155 -22.80 -10.34 -10.68
CA ASN A 155 -24.05 -11.10 -10.73
C ASN A 155 -23.84 -12.60 -10.96
N ASP A 156 -22.62 -13.00 -11.34
CA ASP A 156 -22.23 -14.37 -11.57
C ASP A 156 -20.95 -14.71 -10.77
N PRO A 157 -21.04 -15.57 -9.74
CA PRO A 157 -19.94 -15.95 -8.88
C PRO A 157 -18.87 -16.82 -9.59
N TYR A 158 -19.18 -17.32 -10.75
CA TYR A 158 -18.34 -18.20 -11.54
C TYR A 158 -17.67 -17.52 -12.73
N ARG A 159 -17.95 -16.24 -12.95
CA ARG A 159 -17.41 -15.48 -14.07
C ARG A 159 -15.95 -15.07 -13.81
N TRP A 160 -15.02 -15.88 -14.30
CA TRP A 160 -13.61 -15.56 -14.27
C TRP A 160 -13.27 -14.46 -15.30
N GLY A 161 -12.46 -13.50 -14.87
CA GLY A 161 -11.92 -12.47 -15.75
C GLY A 161 -10.52 -12.84 -16.23
N GLN A 162 -10.17 -12.45 -17.43
CA GLN A 162 -8.83 -12.63 -18.00
C GLN A 162 -7.75 -12.04 -17.09
N SER A 163 -7.99 -10.87 -16.48
CA SER A 163 -7.10 -10.19 -15.52
C SER A 163 -6.94 -10.91 -14.18
N THR A 164 -7.72 -11.94 -13.90
CA THR A 164 -7.61 -12.75 -12.69
C THR A 164 -6.65 -13.91 -12.89
N ILE A 165 -6.43 -14.31 -14.15
CA ILE A 165 -5.55 -15.42 -14.54
C ILE A 165 -4.12 -14.91 -14.79
N GLY A 166 -3.95 -13.68 -15.33
CA GLY A 166 -2.67 -13.11 -15.76
C GLY A 166 -1.84 -12.43 -14.68
#